data_bd8caf25ff6adf119e5f378349c22ce1
#
_entry.id   bd8caf25ff6adf119e5f378349c22ce1
#
_cell.length_a   1.000
_cell.length_b   1.000
_cell.length_c   1.000
_cell.angle_alpha   90.00
_cell.angle_beta   90.00
_cell.angle_gamma   90.00
#
_symmetry.space_group_name_H-M   'P 1'
#
loop_
_entity.id
_entity.type
_entity.pdbx_description
1 polymer ?
#
loop_
_entity_poly.entity_id
_entity_poly.type
_entity_poly.pdbx_seq_one_letter_code
_entity_poly.pdbx_strand_id
1 'polypeptide(L)'
;MKKDSVIIVSGGMDSVTLLYEHKDEIALGISFDYGSNHNAKEIPLARMHCERLGIEHITIPLEFMGRYFKSSLLEGAEAIPEGHYEDENMKSTVVPFRNGIMLAIAAGIAESRGLRHVMMANHGGDHAIY
;
A
#
# COMPACT_ATOMS: atom_id res chain seq x y z
N MET A 1 -21.46 -5.03 14.65
CA MET A 1 -21.17 -4.39 13.38
C MET A 1 -20.49 -5.37 12.44
N LYS A 2 -20.90 -5.42 11.21
CA LYS A 2 -20.40 -6.41 10.28
C LYS A 2 -19.03 -6.01 9.73
N LYS A 3 -18.09 -6.93 9.74
CA LYS A 3 -16.77 -6.71 9.16
C LYS A 3 -16.79 -7.16 7.71
N ASP A 4 -16.96 -6.21 6.81
CA ASP A 4 -17.11 -6.49 5.38
C ASP A 4 -16.13 -5.71 4.50
N SER A 5 -15.08 -5.17 5.08
CA SER A 5 -14.13 -4.33 4.36
C SER A 5 -12.72 -4.90 4.37
N VAL A 6 -12.01 -4.64 3.28
CA VAL A 6 -10.58 -4.88 3.16
C VAL A 6 -9.88 -3.53 3.16
N ILE A 7 -8.75 -3.43 3.82
CA ILE A 7 -7.94 -2.21 3.78
C ILE A 7 -6.55 -2.52 3.24
N ILE A 8 -6.06 -1.64 2.38
CA ILE A 8 -4.68 -1.69 1.93
C ILE A 8 -3.86 -0.88 2.92
N VAL A 9 -2.93 -1.55 3.61
CA VAL A 9 -2.16 -0.95 4.70
C VAL A 9 -0.69 -0.93 4.33
N SER A 10 -0.13 0.28 4.19
CA SER A 10 1.29 0.42 3.90
C SER A 10 2.15 0.46 5.16
N GLY A 11 1.56 0.77 6.30
CA GLY A 11 2.30 1.03 7.53
C GLY A 11 2.64 2.49 7.73
N GLY A 12 2.41 3.33 6.73
CA GLY A 12 2.56 4.77 6.85
C GLY A 12 1.42 5.38 7.64
N MET A 13 1.61 6.61 8.08
CA MET A 13 0.69 7.28 8.99
C MET A 13 -0.76 7.31 8.50
N ASP A 14 -0.96 7.65 7.23
CA ASP A 14 -2.33 7.78 6.72
C ASP A 14 -3.08 6.47 6.67
N SER A 15 -2.41 5.40 6.24
CA SER A 15 -3.07 4.10 6.18
C SER A 15 -3.33 3.54 7.57
N VAL A 16 -2.44 3.78 8.51
CA VAL A 16 -2.64 3.35 9.90
C VAL A 16 -3.79 4.12 10.55
N THR A 17 -3.88 5.43 10.29
CA THR A 17 -4.99 6.23 10.79
C THR A 17 -6.32 5.69 10.26
N LEU A 18 -6.38 5.42 8.97
CA LEU A 18 -7.59 4.89 8.35
C LEU A 18 -7.96 3.54 8.96
N LEU A 19 -6.94 2.70 9.20
CA LEU A 19 -7.15 1.39 9.83
C LEU A 19 -7.83 1.52 11.19
N TYR A 20 -7.32 2.41 12.04
CA TYR A 20 -7.90 2.60 13.37
C TYR A 20 -9.29 3.24 13.33
N GLU A 21 -9.52 4.16 12.40
CA GLU A 21 -10.83 4.79 12.27
C GLU A 21 -11.93 3.81 11.88
N HIS A 22 -11.58 2.79 11.09
CA HIS A 22 -12.55 1.84 10.55
C HIS A 22 -12.35 0.42 11.07
N LYS A 23 -11.65 0.26 12.17
CA LYS A 23 -11.27 -1.06 12.69
C LYS A 23 -12.44 -2.02 12.87
N ASP A 24 -13.62 -1.50 13.18
CA ASP A 24 -14.79 -2.34 13.42
C ASP A 24 -15.43 -2.86 12.12
N GLU A 25 -15.05 -2.30 10.99
CA GLU A 25 -15.57 -2.69 9.69
C GLU A 25 -14.60 -3.56 8.90
N ILE A 26 -13.34 -3.63 9.33
CA ILE A 26 -12.28 -4.26 8.55
C ILE A 26 -12.10 -5.72 8.93
N ALA A 27 -12.23 -6.60 7.94
CA ALA A 27 -12.01 -8.03 8.10
C ALA A 27 -10.58 -8.43 7.75
N LEU A 28 -9.92 -7.67 6.87
CA LEU A 28 -8.61 -8.06 6.33
C LEU A 28 -7.78 -6.83 6.00
N GLY A 29 -6.52 -6.83 6.45
CA GLY A 29 -5.53 -5.85 6.04
C GLY A 29 -4.56 -6.49 5.05
N ILE A 30 -4.28 -5.80 3.95
CA ILE A 30 -3.38 -6.28 2.91
C ILE A 30 -2.23 -5.30 2.75
N SER A 31 -1.00 -5.80 2.84
CA SER A 31 0.18 -5.05 2.49
C SER A 31 0.79 -5.63 1.23
N PHE A 32 1.34 -4.78 0.38
CA PHE A 32 1.96 -5.20 -0.87
C PHE A 32 3.46 -4.95 -0.79
N ASP A 33 4.24 -5.98 -1.10
CA ASP A 33 5.69 -5.90 -1.12
C ASP A 33 6.17 -5.88 -2.56
N TYR A 34 6.55 -4.71 -3.04
CA TYR A 34 7.07 -4.56 -4.40
C TYR A 34 8.59 -4.29 -4.41
N GLY A 35 9.25 -4.57 -3.30
CA GLY A 35 10.72 -4.55 -3.24
C GLY A 35 11.34 -3.22 -2.87
N SER A 36 10.54 -2.26 -2.40
CA SER A 36 11.10 -0.97 -1.99
C SER A 36 11.67 -1.02 -0.58
N ASN A 37 12.57 -0.09 -0.29
CA ASN A 37 13.10 0.03 1.06
C ASN A 37 12.01 0.42 2.06
N HIS A 38 11.01 1.14 1.62
CA HIS A 38 9.88 1.51 2.47
C HIS A 38 9.09 0.29 2.91
N ASN A 39 8.90 -0.67 2.00
CA ASN A 39 8.17 -1.89 2.33
C ASN A 39 8.83 -2.65 3.48
N ALA A 40 10.16 -2.75 3.44
CA ALA A 40 10.91 -3.48 4.46
C ALA A 40 10.69 -2.90 5.86
N LYS A 41 10.47 -1.58 5.95
CA LYS A 41 10.28 -0.90 7.22
C LYS A 41 8.80 -0.82 7.63
N GLU A 42 7.92 -0.63 6.67
CA GLU A 42 6.52 -0.32 6.94
C GLU A 42 5.62 -1.54 7.07
N ILE A 43 5.90 -2.61 6.34
CA ILE A 43 5.07 -3.81 6.42
C ILE A 43 5.04 -4.43 7.81
N PRO A 44 6.17 -4.55 8.53
CA PRO A 44 6.11 -5.04 9.90
C PRO A 44 5.24 -4.17 10.82
N LEU A 45 5.23 -2.85 10.60
CA LEU A 45 4.37 -1.95 11.37
C LEU A 45 2.91 -2.18 11.03
N ALA A 46 2.58 -2.35 9.76
CA ALA A 46 1.21 -2.64 9.36
C ALA A 46 0.72 -3.93 9.99
N ARG A 47 1.56 -4.96 9.98
CA ARG A 47 1.22 -6.24 10.60
C ARG A 47 0.97 -6.08 12.09
N MET A 48 1.85 -5.36 12.77
CA MET A 48 1.72 -5.14 14.21
C MET A 48 0.39 -4.46 14.56
N HIS A 49 0.03 -3.43 13.81
CA HIS A 49 -1.21 -2.71 14.07
C HIS A 49 -2.44 -3.58 13.80
N CYS A 50 -2.41 -4.38 12.76
CA CYS A 50 -3.51 -5.30 12.49
C CYS A 50 -3.63 -6.34 13.59
N GLU A 51 -2.51 -6.90 14.05
CA GLU A 51 -2.53 -7.86 15.15
C GLU A 51 -3.09 -7.25 16.42
N ARG A 52 -2.69 -6.02 16.72
CA ARG A 52 -3.19 -5.30 17.90
C ARG A 52 -4.70 -5.13 17.87
N LEU A 53 -5.25 -4.96 16.69
CA LEU A 53 -6.70 -4.76 16.51
C LEU A 53 -7.47 -6.06 16.28
N GLY A 54 -6.77 -7.19 16.24
CA GLY A 54 -7.41 -8.47 15.96
C GLY A 54 -7.86 -8.64 14.52
N ILE A 55 -7.21 -7.95 13.61
CA ILE A 55 -7.52 -7.99 12.18
C ILE A 55 -6.52 -8.89 11.46
N GLU A 56 -7.02 -9.78 10.63
CA GLU A 56 -6.16 -10.64 9.80
C GLU A 56 -5.32 -9.76 8.88
N HIS A 57 -4.04 -10.11 8.73
CA HIS A 57 -3.13 -9.37 7.86
C HIS A 57 -2.41 -10.33 6.92
N ILE A 58 -2.37 -9.98 5.63
CA ILE A 58 -1.60 -10.73 4.65
C ILE A 58 -0.67 -9.78 3.90
N THR A 59 0.44 -10.32 3.43
CA THR A 59 1.40 -9.58 2.61
C THR A 59 1.47 -10.24 1.25
N ILE A 60 1.26 -9.46 0.19
CA ILE A 60 1.27 -9.96 -1.17
C ILE A 60 2.53 -9.47 -1.88
N PRO A 61 3.39 -10.38 -2.33
CA PRO A 61 4.58 -9.97 -3.06
C PRO A 61 4.24 -9.58 -4.50
N LEU A 62 4.80 -8.47 -4.95
CA LEU A 62 4.65 -7.99 -6.32
C LEU A 62 6.04 -7.87 -6.94
N GLU A 63 6.74 -8.99 -7.06
CA GLU A 63 8.12 -9.02 -7.52
C GLU A 63 8.29 -8.46 -8.93
N PHE A 64 7.28 -8.63 -9.77
CA PHE A 64 7.37 -8.14 -11.14
C PHE A 64 7.54 -6.62 -11.19
N MET A 65 7.10 -5.90 -10.18
CA MET A 65 7.26 -4.44 -10.15
C MET A 65 8.72 -4.06 -9.98
N GLY A 66 9.48 -4.84 -9.23
CA GLY A 66 10.91 -4.63 -9.12
C GLY A 66 11.68 -5.05 -10.35
N ARG A 67 11.14 -6.00 -11.12
CA ARG A 67 11.81 -6.56 -12.29
C ARG A 67 11.56 -5.77 -13.56
N TYR A 68 10.33 -5.30 -13.75
CA TYR A 68 9.92 -4.73 -15.01
C TYR A 68 9.58 -3.24 -14.96
N PHE A 69 9.31 -2.70 -13.78
CA PHE A 69 8.93 -1.29 -13.66
C PHE A 69 10.16 -0.46 -13.29
N LYS A 70 10.22 0.76 -13.81
CA LYS A 70 11.31 1.67 -13.53
C LYS A 70 10.87 2.71 -12.51
N SER A 71 11.58 2.76 -11.37
CA SER A 71 11.31 3.73 -10.33
C SER A 71 12.48 3.75 -9.38
N SER A 72 12.82 4.91 -8.83
CA SER A 72 13.89 5.02 -7.86
C SER A 72 13.54 4.41 -6.50
N LEU A 73 12.29 4.05 -6.28
CA LEU A 73 11.89 3.36 -5.06
C LEU A 73 12.17 1.88 -5.09
N LEU A 74 12.39 1.31 -6.29
CA LEU A 74 12.59 -0.12 -6.43
C LEU A 74 14.06 -0.47 -6.28
N GLU A 75 14.30 -1.68 -5.78
CA GLU A 75 15.66 -2.16 -5.59
C GLU A 75 16.40 -2.19 -6.92
N GLY A 76 17.65 -1.70 -6.92
CA GLY A 76 18.46 -1.62 -8.11
C GLY A 76 18.18 -0.42 -8.98
N ALA A 77 17.21 0.39 -8.63
CA ALA A 77 16.93 1.62 -9.35
C ALA A 77 17.94 2.70 -8.97
N GLU A 78 17.98 3.75 -9.77
CA GLU A 78 18.89 4.86 -9.50
C GLU A 78 18.56 5.53 -8.17
N ALA A 79 19.59 6.08 -7.54
CA ALA A 79 19.39 6.86 -6.34
C ALA A 79 18.54 8.08 -6.63
N ILE A 80 17.78 8.50 -5.65
CA ILE A 80 16.96 9.71 -5.78
C ILE A 80 17.90 10.90 -5.93
N PRO A 81 17.75 11.71 -7.00
CA PRO A 81 18.62 12.84 -7.21
C PRO A 81 18.48 13.89 -6.11
N GLU A 82 19.60 14.44 -5.70
CA GLU A 82 19.58 15.54 -4.76
C GLU A 82 19.35 16.86 -5.49
N GLY A 83 18.70 17.78 -4.83
CA GLY A 83 18.48 19.13 -5.37
C GLY A 83 17.24 19.31 -6.22
N HIS A 84 16.60 18.22 -6.60
CA HIS A 84 15.36 18.28 -7.37
C HIS A 84 14.23 17.69 -6.55
N TYR A 85 14.14 18.16 -5.36
CA TYR A 85 13.36 17.50 -4.35
C TYR A 85 11.86 17.48 -4.62
N GLU A 86 11.31 18.60 -5.04
CA GLU A 86 9.87 18.70 -5.13
C GLU A 86 9.28 18.13 -6.41
N ASP A 87 9.92 18.40 -7.54
CA ASP A 87 9.35 18.00 -8.84
C ASP A 87 9.89 16.67 -9.34
N GLU A 88 11.20 16.62 -9.53
CA GLU A 88 11.78 15.43 -10.15
C GLU A 88 11.84 14.23 -9.22
N ASN A 89 12.12 14.47 -7.93
CA ASN A 89 12.16 13.37 -6.99
C ASN A 89 10.81 12.71 -6.83
N MET A 90 9.74 13.49 -6.81
CA MET A 90 8.42 12.90 -6.71
C MET A 90 8.10 12.02 -7.90
N LYS A 91 8.47 12.46 -9.10
CA LYS A 91 8.25 11.64 -10.28
C LYS A 91 9.08 10.37 -10.26
N SER A 92 10.34 10.47 -9.84
CA SER A 92 11.23 9.31 -9.83
C SER A 92 10.89 8.31 -8.73
N THR A 93 10.14 8.73 -7.71
CA THR A 93 9.72 7.84 -6.63
C THR A 93 8.34 7.20 -6.87
N VAL A 94 7.66 7.59 -7.94
CA VAL A 94 6.35 7.03 -8.27
C VAL A 94 6.53 5.67 -8.92
N VAL A 95 5.85 4.68 -8.38
CA VAL A 95 5.78 3.36 -8.99
C VAL A 95 4.61 3.38 -9.98
N PRO A 96 4.88 3.13 -11.28
CA PRO A 96 3.83 3.27 -12.28
C PRO A 96 2.58 2.47 -11.95
N PHE A 97 1.45 3.15 -11.99
CA PHE A 97 0.13 2.56 -11.76
C PHE A 97 0.00 1.72 -10.49
N ARG A 98 0.82 1.99 -9.50
CA ARG A 98 0.85 1.21 -8.26
C ARG A 98 -0.52 1.10 -7.59
N ASN A 99 -1.19 2.23 -7.42
CA ASN A 99 -2.48 2.23 -6.73
C ASN A 99 -3.53 1.43 -7.49
N GLY A 100 -3.54 1.53 -8.81
CA GLY A 100 -4.47 0.77 -9.64
C GLY A 100 -4.23 -0.73 -9.52
N ILE A 101 -2.97 -1.15 -9.54
CA ILE A 101 -2.62 -2.56 -9.41
C ILE A 101 -3.04 -3.10 -8.04
N MET A 102 -2.73 -2.37 -6.98
CA MET A 102 -3.07 -2.80 -5.63
C MET A 102 -4.58 -2.87 -5.42
N LEU A 103 -5.30 -1.87 -5.94
CA LEU A 103 -6.77 -1.86 -5.83
C LEU A 103 -7.39 -3.03 -6.58
N ALA A 104 -6.88 -3.36 -7.75
CA ALA A 104 -7.41 -4.48 -8.54
C ALA A 104 -7.23 -5.80 -7.80
N ILE A 105 -6.06 -6.02 -7.22
CA ILE A 105 -5.78 -7.24 -6.48
C ILE A 105 -6.63 -7.31 -5.21
N ALA A 106 -6.71 -6.21 -4.48
CA ALA A 106 -7.52 -6.15 -3.26
C ALA A 106 -9.00 -6.38 -3.56
N ALA A 107 -9.49 -5.84 -4.67
CA ALA A 107 -10.87 -6.06 -5.08
C ALA A 107 -11.14 -7.53 -5.40
N GLY A 108 -10.20 -8.19 -6.06
CA GLY A 108 -10.32 -9.62 -6.34
C GLY A 108 -10.37 -10.46 -5.06
N ILE A 109 -9.51 -10.12 -4.10
CA ILE A 109 -9.50 -10.82 -2.82
C ILE A 109 -10.80 -10.56 -2.05
N ALA A 110 -11.26 -9.31 -2.03
CA ALA A 110 -12.52 -8.96 -1.38
C ALA A 110 -13.68 -9.75 -1.98
N GLU A 111 -13.76 -9.79 -3.30
CA GLU A 111 -14.81 -10.54 -3.97
C GLU A 111 -14.77 -12.02 -3.62
N SER A 112 -13.57 -12.61 -3.61
CA SER A 112 -13.42 -14.03 -3.30
C SER A 112 -13.84 -14.38 -1.88
N ARG A 113 -13.76 -13.43 -0.96
CA ARG A 113 -14.12 -13.62 0.44
C ARG A 113 -15.51 -13.10 0.78
N GLY A 114 -16.23 -12.58 -0.19
CA GLY A 114 -17.55 -12.00 0.05
C GLY A 114 -17.53 -10.69 0.82
N LEU A 115 -16.41 -9.97 0.76
CA LEU A 115 -16.28 -8.67 1.38
C LEU A 115 -16.71 -7.58 0.41
N ARG A 116 -17.29 -6.50 0.90
CA ARG A 116 -18.00 -5.54 0.08
C ARG A 116 -17.25 -4.26 -0.24
N HIS A 117 -16.23 -3.93 0.53
CA HIS A 117 -15.55 -2.64 0.40
C HIS A 117 -14.04 -2.81 0.40
N VAL A 118 -13.36 -1.97 -0.36
CA VAL A 118 -11.90 -1.86 -0.33
C VAL A 118 -11.57 -0.43 0.05
N MET A 119 -10.74 -0.28 1.08
CA MET A 119 -10.32 1.03 1.58
C MET A 119 -8.84 1.24 1.29
N MET A 120 -8.49 2.46 0.92
CA MET A 120 -7.11 2.84 0.66
C MET A 120 -6.93 4.31 1.02
N ALA A 121 -5.87 4.60 1.77
CA ALA A 121 -5.55 5.98 2.10
C ALA A 121 -4.80 6.62 0.95
N ASN A 122 -5.23 7.80 0.51
CA ASN A 122 -4.59 8.55 -0.55
C ASN A 122 -4.24 9.95 -0.09
N HIS A 123 -3.07 10.42 -0.50
CA HIS A 123 -2.71 11.81 -0.34
C HIS A 123 -3.26 12.65 -1.48
N GLY A 124 -3.52 13.91 -1.19
CA GLY A 124 -3.96 14.82 -2.23
C GLY A 124 -2.97 14.96 -3.38
N GLY A 125 -1.67 14.75 -3.11
CA GLY A 125 -0.66 14.81 -4.15
C GLY A 125 -0.55 13.56 -5.01
N ASP A 126 -1.04 12.43 -4.53
CA ASP A 126 -0.88 11.17 -5.24
C ASP A 126 -1.70 11.08 -6.52
N HIS A 127 -2.92 11.55 -6.48
CA HIS A 127 -3.81 11.40 -7.63
C HIS A 127 -3.42 12.29 -8.81
N ALA A 128 -2.65 13.31 -8.60
CA ALA A 128 -2.19 14.16 -9.67
C ALA A 128 -1.17 13.48 -10.57
N ILE A 129 -0.62 12.35 -10.14
CA ILE A 129 0.43 11.62 -10.84
C ILE A 129 -0.17 10.58 -11.79
N TYR A 130 -1.31 10.12 -11.49
CA TYR A 130 -2.01 9.14 -12.29
C TYR A 130 -3.13 9.77 -13.10
#